data_0480ee090320c1d8c37f396049b6e067
#
_entry.id   0480ee090320c1d8c37f396049b6e067
#
_cell.length_a   1.000
_cell.length_b   1.000
_cell.length_c   1.000
_cell.angle_alpha   90.00
_cell.angle_beta   90.00
_cell.angle_gamma   90.00
#
_symmetry.space_group_name_H-M   'P 1'
#
loop_
_entity.id
_entity.type
_entity.pdbx_description
1 polymer ?
#
loop_
_entity_poly.entity_id
_entity_poly.type
_entity_poly.pdbx_seq_one_letter_code
_entity_poly.pdbx_strand_id
1 'polypeptide(L)'
;MKKLLPIRKSFINQVVASILVVGFTVSASAQKEEVKDKDKDKKESGKIDATDKSTASIKYRRSSLHTMIIEDAKLPKIDIILRTFNEAPFPDKYNDHTVNGKSFNLYDYKDTTAIVAGEELSKKEQKEADKDMSPEINKYFADSKTANKIIAKWFSRKENGAFDMSLIEERGMYDASSQDIAVASSTARGDAMLADAGEELLPNTFVVVNYSKFVSNEPIALAIKNSTYALAATKPGAFKEIAEKAADVLYNKTKDGYSVWTTAYLYQINWNDSTSAVFYQNYWMDDSKIDPAKKEAFEKGDLFKLELLGFQKASILISGLGANAKDEDMIIKNATLKSIDAVYAKLQRKFEKFRTKTPLTSVEPVLAAKIGLKEGVENGDKYEVLEQTVDELGKVNYKRKGVITVEKNKIWNNKFAPGEEPVDEEGNPIKLEYTLDFTSFKGGKGYYPGMLIRQIN
;
A
#
# COMPACT_ATOMS: atom_id res chain seq x y z
N MET A 1 -18.73 -11.53 36.62
CA MET A 1 -18.25 -12.49 35.63
C MET A 1 -18.37 -11.85 34.24
N LYS A 2 -17.30 -11.28 33.72
CA LYS A 2 -17.29 -10.68 32.37
C LYS A 2 -17.11 -11.79 31.33
N LYS A 3 -18.15 -12.02 30.51
CA LYS A 3 -18.12 -13.01 29.42
C LYS A 3 -17.12 -12.56 28.36
N LEU A 4 -16.05 -13.32 28.17
CA LEU A 4 -15.08 -13.18 27.08
C LEU A 4 -15.75 -13.40 25.72
N LEU A 5 -15.41 -12.51 24.75
CA LEU A 5 -15.95 -12.48 23.41
C LEU A 5 -15.40 -13.64 22.55
N PRO A 6 -16.20 -14.29 21.72
CA PRO A 6 -15.73 -15.36 20.84
C PRO A 6 -14.93 -14.76 19.66
N ILE A 7 -13.64 -15.02 19.65
CA ILE A 7 -12.75 -14.76 18.49
C ILE A 7 -13.09 -15.78 17.39
N ARG A 8 -13.23 -15.34 16.14
CA ARG A 8 -13.58 -16.23 15.01
C ARG A 8 -12.57 -17.35 14.87
N LYS A 9 -13.06 -18.61 14.79
CA LYS A 9 -12.24 -19.82 14.57
C LYS A 9 -11.25 -19.71 13.38
N SER A 10 -11.61 -18.98 12.32
CA SER A 10 -10.75 -18.75 11.16
C SER A 10 -9.49 -17.92 11.45
N PHE A 11 -9.59 -16.90 12.31
CA PHE A 11 -8.43 -16.08 12.70
C PHE A 11 -7.48 -16.86 13.61
N ILE A 12 -8.05 -17.62 14.55
CA ILE A 12 -7.29 -18.48 15.45
C ILE A 12 -6.54 -19.56 14.68
N ASN A 13 -7.16 -20.16 13.66
CA ASN A 13 -6.53 -21.19 12.86
C ASN A 13 -5.34 -20.65 12.03
N GLN A 14 -5.40 -19.42 11.52
CA GLN A 14 -4.28 -18.81 10.82
C GLN A 14 -3.11 -18.46 11.76
N VAL A 15 -3.41 -17.94 12.95
CA VAL A 15 -2.38 -17.62 13.95
C VAL A 15 -1.76 -18.88 14.54
N VAL A 16 -2.57 -19.90 14.81
CA VAL A 16 -2.07 -21.19 15.34
C VAL A 16 -1.24 -21.94 14.30
N ALA A 17 -1.60 -21.89 13.01
CA ALA A 17 -0.78 -22.45 11.93
C ALA A 17 0.58 -21.74 11.84
N SER A 18 0.61 -20.40 12.00
CA SER A 18 1.86 -19.63 12.03
C SER A 18 2.74 -19.95 13.25
N ILE A 19 2.13 -20.18 14.42
CA ILE A 19 2.84 -20.54 15.66
C ILE A 19 3.45 -21.94 15.56
N LEU A 20 2.74 -22.90 14.95
CA LEU A 20 3.24 -24.27 14.74
C LEU A 20 4.45 -24.28 13.78
N VAL A 21 4.46 -23.44 12.74
CA VAL A 21 5.59 -23.31 11.81
C VAL A 21 6.80 -22.67 12.50
N VAL A 22 6.63 -21.65 13.32
CA VAL A 22 7.71 -21.00 14.07
C VAL A 22 8.26 -21.91 15.17
N GLY A 23 7.41 -22.68 15.84
CA GLY A 23 7.83 -23.65 16.87
C GLY A 23 8.71 -24.79 16.32
N PHE A 24 8.48 -25.22 15.07
CA PHE A 24 9.28 -26.26 14.43
C PHE A 24 10.65 -25.75 13.91
N THR A 25 10.76 -24.48 13.54
CA THR A 25 12.04 -23.91 13.04
C THR A 25 13.04 -23.60 14.16
N VAL A 26 12.59 -23.34 15.38
CA VAL A 26 13.47 -23.08 16.52
C VAL A 26 14.07 -24.37 17.11
N SER A 27 13.41 -25.53 16.93
CA SER A 27 13.92 -26.82 17.42
C SER A 27 14.91 -27.48 16.48
N ALA A 28 15.02 -27.05 15.22
CA ALA A 28 15.89 -27.65 14.21
C ALA A 28 17.30 -27.01 14.12
N SER A 29 17.53 -25.86 14.79
CA SER A 29 18.79 -25.13 14.73
C SER A 29 19.77 -25.42 15.88
N ALA A 30 19.48 -26.39 16.73
CA ALA A 30 20.32 -26.71 17.91
C ALA A 30 21.09 -28.03 17.79
N GLN A 31 21.40 -28.55 16.59
CA GLN A 31 22.35 -29.65 16.48
C GLN A 31 23.11 -29.64 15.15
N LYS A 32 24.44 -29.52 15.34
CA LYS A 32 25.58 -29.85 14.48
C LYS A 32 26.21 -28.72 13.68
N GLU A 33 27.16 -28.10 14.33
CA GLU A 33 28.47 -27.78 13.73
C GLU A 33 29.33 -29.05 13.72
N GLU A 34 29.77 -29.43 12.56
CA GLU A 34 31.03 -30.15 12.35
C GLU A 34 31.66 -29.68 11.05
N VAL A 35 32.83 -29.09 11.24
CA VAL A 35 33.75 -28.54 10.27
C VAL A 35 34.20 -29.64 9.28
N LYS A 36 34.17 -29.33 7.99
CA LYS A 36 35.14 -29.86 7.03
C LYS A 36 35.47 -28.84 5.96
N ASP A 37 36.67 -28.36 6.15
CA ASP A 37 37.50 -27.62 5.21
C ASP A 37 37.74 -28.41 3.92
N LYS A 38 37.59 -27.79 2.74
CA LYS A 38 38.39 -28.02 1.55
C LYS A 38 38.04 -27.06 0.39
N ASP A 39 39.04 -26.24 0.14
CA ASP A 39 39.62 -25.81 -1.14
C ASP A 39 38.79 -25.23 -2.28
N LYS A 40 39.13 -23.95 -2.48
CA LYS A 40 39.48 -23.29 -3.75
C LYS A 40 38.59 -23.47 -4.97
N ASP A 41 37.85 -22.41 -5.30
CA ASP A 41 38.03 -21.82 -6.63
C ASP A 41 37.69 -20.31 -6.62
N LYS A 42 38.77 -19.53 -6.82
CA LYS A 42 38.68 -18.12 -7.12
C LYS A 42 37.99 -17.95 -8.47
N LYS A 43 36.80 -17.40 -8.46
CA LYS A 43 36.27 -16.65 -9.61
C LYS A 43 36.08 -15.20 -9.18
N GLU A 44 36.83 -14.34 -9.85
CA GLU A 44 36.77 -12.89 -9.75
C GLU A 44 35.32 -12.41 -9.84
N SER A 45 34.82 -11.86 -8.75
CA SER A 45 33.63 -11.03 -8.77
C SER A 45 34.01 -9.69 -9.36
N GLY A 46 33.68 -9.49 -10.64
CA GLY A 46 33.80 -8.18 -11.26
C GLY A 46 33.06 -7.13 -10.41
N LYS A 47 33.79 -6.17 -9.87
CA LYS A 47 33.23 -4.93 -9.36
C LYS A 47 32.46 -4.28 -10.50
N ILE A 48 31.13 -4.27 -10.41
CA ILE A 48 30.31 -3.41 -11.25
C ILE A 48 30.49 -2.01 -10.66
N ASP A 49 31.32 -1.20 -11.33
CA ASP A 49 31.44 0.22 -11.00
C ASP A 49 30.08 0.90 -11.23
N ALA A 50 29.52 1.41 -10.13
CA ALA A 50 28.26 2.15 -10.11
C ALA A 50 28.39 3.58 -10.70
N THR A 51 29.14 3.74 -11.78
CA THR A 51 29.38 5.03 -12.43
C THR A 51 28.91 5.07 -13.89
N ASP A 52 27.72 4.53 -14.14
CA ASP A 52 27.04 4.90 -15.39
C ASP A 52 25.83 5.77 -15.05
N LYS A 53 26.06 7.09 -15.03
CA LYS A 53 25.05 8.14 -14.83
C LYS A 53 24.05 8.26 -16.00
N SER A 54 23.98 7.26 -16.86
CA SER A 54 23.11 7.26 -18.04
C SER A 54 21.88 6.37 -17.93
N THR A 55 21.58 5.76 -16.78
CA THR A 55 20.23 5.27 -16.55
C THR A 55 19.34 6.47 -16.24
N ALA A 56 18.95 7.21 -17.28
CA ALA A 56 17.82 8.10 -17.22
C ALA A 56 16.72 7.33 -16.48
N SER A 57 16.19 7.89 -15.38
CA SER A 57 15.19 7.21 -14.57
C SER A 57 14.05 6.80 -15.51
N ILE A 58 13.91 5.49 -15.75
CA ILE A 58 12.92 4.96 -16.67
C ILE A 58 11.58 5.35 -16.09
N LYS A 59 10.91 6.27 -16.75
CA LYS A 59 9.60 6.79 -16.35
C LYS A 59 8.52 5.83 -16.85
N TYR A 60 7.46 5.69 -16.10
CA TYR A 60 6.30 4.89 -16.48
C TYR A 60 5.02 5.57 -16.00
N ARG A 61 3.91 5.28 -16.63
CA ARG A 61 2.62 5.84 -16.25
C ARG A 61 2.19 5.34 -14.88
N ARG A 62 2.05 6.26 -13.94
CA ARG A 62 1.66 5.97 -12.56
C ARG A 62 0.20 6.28 -12.35
N SER A 63 -0.44 5.45 -11.54
CA SER A 63 -1.71 5.80 -10.94
C SER A 63 -1.53 7.00 -10.01
N SER A 64 -2.57 7.81 -9.88
CA SER A 64 -2.60 8.94 -8.96
C SER A 64 -3.24 8.56 -7.64
N LEU A 65 -2.75 9.10 -6.55
CA LEU A 65 -3.20 8.71 -5.22
C LEU A 65 -3.44 9.92 -4.33
N HIS A 66 -4.59 9.94 -3.64
CA HIS A 66 -4.87 10.78 -2.50
C HIS A 66 -4.95 9.90 -1.25
N THR A 67 -4.25 10.27 -0.17
CA THR A 67 -4.24 9.50 1.07
C THR A 67 -4.90 10.29 2.18
N MET A 68 -5.71 9.61 2.98
CA MET A 68 -6.43 10.20 4.10
C MET A 68 -6.37 9.31 5.33
N ILE A 69 -6.59 9.90 6.50
CA ILE A 69 -6.74 9.19 7.76
C ILE A 69 -8.00 9.64 8.49
N ILE A 70 -8.68 8.70 9.12
CA ILE A 70 -9.83 8.96 9.98
C ILE A 70 -9.33 9.37 11.37
N GLU A 71 -9.81 10.51 11.85
CA GLU A 71 -9.60 10.98 13.22
C GLU A 71 -10.65 10.36 14.14
N ASP A 72 -10.19 9.70 15.20
CA ASP A 72 -11.03 9.17 16.25
C ASP A 72 -10.45 9.56 17.60
N ALA A 73 -10.92 10.70 18.13
CA ALA A 73 -10.43 11.29 19.38
C ALA A 73 -10.58 10.37 20.60
N LYS A 74 -11.35 9.28 20.50
CA LYS A 74 -11.52 8.30 21.58
C LYS A 74 -10.42 7.26 21.63
N LEU A 75 -9.58 7.20 20.58
CA LEU A 75 -8.49 6.24 20.53
C LEU A 75 -7.26 6.76 21.28
N PRO A 76 -6.59 5.89 22.04
CA PRO A 76 -5.35 6.26 22.70
C PRO A 76 -4.26 6.55 21.67
N LYS A 77 -3.39 7.54 21.97
CA LYS A 77 -2.23 7.90 21.14
C LYS A 77 -2.55 8.31 19.70
N ILE A 78 -3.79 8.76 19.45
CA ILE A 78 -4.24 9.16 18.11
C ILE A 78 -3.47 10.36 17.57
N ASP A 79 -3.05 11.27 18.43
CA ASP A 79 -2.24 12.45 18.11
C ASP A 79 -0.89 12.06 17.48
N ILE A 80 -0.21 11.03 18.02
CA ILE A 80 1.05 10.52 17.47
C ILE A 80 0.80 9.86 16.13
N ILE A 81 -0.27 9.08 16.00
CA ILE A 81 -0.65 8.40 14.75
C ILE A 81 -0.95 9.43 13.66
N LEU A 82 -1.76 10.46 13.94
CA LEU A 82 -2.11 11.51 12.98
C LEU A 82 -0.88 12.31 12.54
N ARG A 83 -0.04 12.72 13.49
CA ARG A 83 1.23 13.38 13.19
C ARG A 83 2.11 12.51 12.29
N THR A 84 2.26 11.22 12.66
CA THR A 84 3.05 10.27 11.87
C THR A 84 2.53 10.12 10.46
N PHE A 85 1.21 9.99 10.29
CA PHE A 85 0.59 9.91 8.96
C PHE A 85 0.85 11.15 8.11
N ASN A 86 0.73 12.34 8.71
CA ASN A 86 0.93 13.61 8.00
C ASN A 86 2.40 13.83 7.59
N GLU A 87 3.34 13.36 8.41
CA GLU A 87 4.80 13.44 8.16
C GLU A 87 5.31 12.29 7.29
N ALA A 88 4.52 11.22 7.11
CA ALA A 88 4.94 10.07 6.32
C ALA A 88 5.28 10.47 4.88
N PRO A 89 6.37 9.92 4.31
CA PRO A 89 6.69 10.16 2.92
C PRO A 89 5.57 9.62 2.02
N PHE A 90 5.25 10.37 0.97
CA PHE A 90 4.26 9.94 0.00
C PHE A 90 4.73 8.67 -0.73
N PRO A 91 3.84 7.70 -1.02
CA PRO A 91 4.21 6.48 -1.74
C PRO A 91 4.76 6.78 -3.16
N ASP A 92 6.05 6.55 -3.38
CA ASP A 92 6.81 6.93 -4.58
C ASP A 92 6.38 6.25 -5.89
N LYS A 93 5.59 5.17 -5.78
CA LYS A 93 5.02 4.45 -6.94
C LYS A 93 3.73 5.07 -7.49
N TYR A 94 3.27 6.16 -6.89
CA TYR A 94 2.06 6.88 -7.31
C TYR A 94 2.39 8.35 -7.56
N ASN A 95 1.62 8.99 -8.44
CA ASN A 95 1.61 10.43 -8.55
C ASN A 95 0.85 11.04 -7.36
N ASP A 96 1.45 12.03 -6.70
CA ASP A 96 0.77 12.74 -5.60
C ASP A 96 -0.42 13.55 -6.14
N HIS A 97 -1.59 13.08 -5.79
CA HIS A 97 -2.84 13.78 -6.09
C HIS A 97 -3.55 14.24 -4.81
N THR A 98 -2.78 14.66 -3.81
CA THR A 98 -3.34 15.18 -2.56
C THR A 98 -4.19 16.42 -2.84
N VAL A 99 -5.46 16.35 -2.46
CA VAL A 99 -6.39 17.48 -2.41
C VAL A 99 -6.59 17.93 -0.96
N ASN A 100 -7.26 19.03 -0.71
CA ASN A 100 -7.44 19.57 0.64
C ASN A 100 -8.04 18.53 1.60
N GLY A 101 -7.52 18.52 2.85
CA GLY A 101 -8.01 17.67 3.91
C GLY A 101 -7.47 16.23 3.83
N LYS A 102 -6.38 15.97 4.56
CA LYS A 102 -5.84 14.62 4.72
C LYS A 102 -6.51 13.82 5.83
N SER A 103 -7.41 14.44 6.60
CA SER A 103 -8.11 13.80 7.71
C SER A 103 -9.52 14.33 7.87
N PHE A 104 -10.36 13.57 8.54
CA PHE A 104 -11.69 13.98 8.97
C PHE A 104 -12.10 13.20 10.22
N ASN A 105 -12.98 13.83 11.03
CA ASN A 105 -13.53 13.20 12.22
C ASN A 105 -14.70 12.30 11.84
N LEU A 106 -14.60 11.02 12.16
CA LEU A 106 -15.62 10.02 11.86
C LEU A 106 -16.98 10.33 12.49
N TYR A 107 -16.97 10.93 13.69
CA TYR A 107 -18.21 11.19 14.44
C TYR A 107 -19.09 12.26 13.83
N ASP A 108 -18.51 13.17 13.02
CA ASP A 108 -19.27 14.22 12.34
C ASP A 108 -20.18 13.64 11.23
N TYR A 109 -19.90 12.40 10.80
CA TYR A 109 -20.59 11.72 9.70
C TYR A 109 -21.38 10.49 10.16
N LYS A 110 -21.29 10.10 11.43
CA LYS A 110 -22.14 9.03 11.97
C LYS A 110 -23.59 9.44 11.95
N ASP A 111 -24.42 8.54 11.44
CA ASP A 111 -25.87 8.75 11.49
C ASP A 111 -26.39 8.48 12.92
N THR A 112 -26.64 9.56 13.66
CA THR A 112 -27.20 9.48 15.00
C THR A 112 -28.72 9.20 15.00
N THR A 113 -29.36 9.31 13.84
CA THR A 113 -30.81 9.12 13.70
C THR A 113 -31.21 7.66 13.69
N ALA A 114 -30.31 6.76 13.29
CA ALA A 114 -30.56 5.31 13.33
C ALA A 114 -30.78 4.74 14.74
N ILE A 115 -30.32 5.46 15.77
CA ILE A 115 -30.53 5.06 17.20
C ILE A 115 -31.95 5.38 17.67
N VAL A 116 -32.68 6.27 16.99
CA VAL A 116 -34.01 6.73 17.40
C VAL A 116 -35.13 5.86 16.80
N ALA A 117 -34.87 5.05 15.81
CA ALA A 117 -35.86 4.24 15.10
C ALA A 117 -36.25 2.92 15.77
N GLY A 118 -35.97 2.71 17.05
CA GLY A 118 -36.58 1.64 17.85
C GLY A 118 -36.31 0.19 17.43
N GLU A 119 -35.56 -0.07 16.39
CA GLU A 119 -35.06 -1.39 16.06
C GLU A 119 -33.70 -1.60 16.73
N GLU A 120 -33.71 -2.37 17.81
CA GLU A 120 -32.48 -2.91 18.41
C GLU A 120 -31.82 -3.81 17.36
N LEU A 121 -30.84 -3.24 16.63
CA LEU A 121 -29.92 -4.05 15.83
C LEU A 121 -29.36 -5.14 16.74
N SER A 122 -29.44 -6.38 16.31
CA SER A 122 -28.87 -7.48 17.07
C SER A 122 -27.39 -7.15 17.37
N LYS A 123 -26.87 -7.57 18.52
CA LYS A 123 -25.46 -7.37 18.91
C LYS A 123 -24.43 -7.81 17.84
N LYS A 124 -24.87 -8.63 16.89
CA LYS A 124 -24.07 -9.09 15.74
C LYS A 124 -24.08 -8.05 14.61
N GLU A 125 -25.20 -7.43 14.33
CA GLU A 125 -25.37 -6.37 13.34
C GLU A 125 -24.70 -5.08 13.78
N GLN A 126 -24.83 -4.68 15.04
CA GLN A 126 -24.04 -3.59 15.63
C GLN A 126 -22.54 -3.84 15.54
N LYS A 127 -22.08 -5.09 15.77
CA LYS A 127 -20.67 -5.46 15.64
C LYS A 127 -20.17 -5.49 14.19
N GLU A 128 -21.04 -5.70 13.23
CA GLU A 128 -20.71 -5.66 11.81
C GLU A 128 -20.75 -4.21 11.27
N ALA A 129 -21.71 -3.40 11.71
CA ALA A 129 -21.78 -1.96 11.43
C ALA A 129 -20.58 -1.19 12.02
N ASP A 130 -20.12 -1.53 13.24
CA ASP A 130 -18.91 -0.96 13.85
C ASP A 130 -17.59 -1.35 13.12
N LYS A 131 -17.67 -2.22 12.09
CA LYS A 131 -16.51 -2.70 11.34
C LYS A 131 -16.39 -2.11 9.94
N ASP A 132 -17.46 -1.64 9.38
CA ASP A 132 -17.50 -1.02 8.07
C ASP A 132 -17.81 0.47 8.23
N MET A 133 -16.82 1.30 7.91
CA MET A 133 -16.93 2.76 7.97
C MET A 133 -17.18 3.37 6.60
N SER A 134 -17.45 2.54 5.60
CA SER A 134 -17.68 3.04 4.24
C SER A 134 -18.89 3.99 4.13
N PRO A 135 -19.98 3.83 4.89
CA PRO A 135 -21.09 4.79 4.86
C PRO A 135 -20.66 6.20 5.31
N GLU A 136 -19.93 6.32 6.42
CA GLU A 136 -19.44 7.59 6.92
C GLU A 136 -18.41 8.22 5.99
N ILE A 137 -17.50 7.40 5.43
CA ILE A 137 -16.53 7.86 4.44
C ILE A 137 -17.24 8.40 3.19
N ASN A 138 -18.26 7.69 2.70
CA ASN A 138 -19.04 8.12 1.54
C ASN A 138 -19.78 9.44 1.81
N LYS A 139 -20.34 9.60 3.00
CA LYS A 139 -20.99 10.87 3.43
C LYS A 139 -19.99 12.02 3.47
N TYR A 140 -18.80 11.77 4.08
CA TYR A 140 -17.72 12.75 4.06
C TYR A 140 -17.34 13.15 2.62
N PHE A 141 -17.19 12.21 1.70
CA PHE A 141 -16.85 12.49 0.30
C PHE A 141 -17.90 13.31 -0.42
N ALA A 142 -19.18 13.04 -0.15
CA ALA A 142 -20.29 13.80 -0.72
C ALA A 142 -20.31 15.25 -0.19
N ASP A 143 -20.20 15.43 1.14
CA ASP A 143 -20.27 16.73 1.78
C ASP A 143 -19.03 17.59 1.48
N SER A 144 -17.84 16.99 1.49
CA SER A 144 -16.57 17.67 1.20
C SER A 144 -16.32 17.90 -0.29
N LYS A 145 -17.14 17.32 -1.18
CA LYS A 145 -16.94 17.33 -2.63
C LYS A 145 -15.54 16.84 -3.04
N THR A 146 -15.05 15.79 -2.37
CA THR A 146 -13.69 15.28 -2.61
C THR A 146 -13.48 14.86 -4.07
N ALA A 147 -14.46 14.21 -4.70
CA ALA A 147 -14.37 13.84 -6.12
C ALA A 147 -14.23 15.06 -7.03
N ASN A 148 -15.02 16.12 -6.78
CA ASN A 148 -14.91 17.39 -7.53
C ASN A 148 -13.53 18.03 -7.36
N LYS A 149 -12.96 18.00 -6.15
CA LYS A 149 -11.61 18.53 -5.89
C LYS A 149 -10.52 17.74 -6.61
N ILE A 150 -10.68 16.41 -6.70
CA ILE A 150 -9.79 15.55 -7.49
C ILE A 150 -9.83 15.95 -8.96
N ILE A 151 -11.01 16.11 -9.54
CA ILE A 151 -11.17 16.53 -10.93
C ILE A 151 -10.66 17.97 -11.12
N ALA A 152 -10.96 18.88 -10.19
CA ALA A 152 -10.45 20.25 -10.22
C ALA A 152 -8.92 20.29 -10.28
N LYS A 153 -8.23 19.43 -9.50
CA LYS A 153 -6.77 19.33 -9.52
C LYS A 153 -6.26 18.74 -10.84
N TRP A 154 -6.90 17.73 -11.39
CA TRP A 154 -6.52 17.15 -12.68
C TRP A 154 -6.53 18.17 -13.80
N PHE A 155 -7.56 19.02 -13.82
CA PHE A 155 -7.74 20.07 -14.81
C PHE A 155 -7.27 21.44 -14.34
N SER A 156 -6.31 21.50 -13.41
CA SER A 156 -5.64 22.72 -12.93
C SER A 156 -6.63 23.88 -12.70
N ARG A 157 -7.78 23.59 -12.08
CA ARG A 157 -8.88 24.54 -11.90
C ARG A 157 -8.43 25.79 -11.13
N LYS A 158 -8.68 26.96 -11.73
CA LYS A 158 -8.34 28.27 -11.18
C LYS A 158 -9.43 28.81 -10.25
N GLU A 159 -9.12 29.84 -9.49
CA GLU A 159 -10.08 30.47 -8.56
C GLU A 159 -11.30 31.06 -9.27
N ASN A 160 -11.11 31.59 -10.48
CA ASN A 160 -12.22 32.09 -11.31
C ASN A 160 -13.12 30.97 -11.86
N GLY A 161 -12.71 29.70 -11.70
CA GLY A 161 -13.42 28.51 -12.13
C GLY A 161 -12.97 27.96 -13.48
N ALA A 162 -12.07 28.63 -14.18
CA ALA A 162 -11.49 28.13 -15.43
C ALA A 162 -10.67 26.85 -15.21
N PHE A 163 -10.62 26.02 -16.23
CA PHE A 163 -9.83 24.82 -16.27
C PHE A 163 -8.73 24.95 -17.33
N ASP A 164 -7.66 24.17 -17.19
CA ASP A 164 -6.66 23.95 -18.21
C ASP A 164 -6.12 22.52 -18.17
N MET A 165 -5.35 22.14 -19.20
CA MET A 165 -4.84 20.78 -19.36
C MET A 165 -3.41 20.60 -18.83
N SER A 166 -2.84 21.60 -18.17
CA SER A 166 -1.41 21.65 -17.85
C SER A 166 -0.93 20.44 -17.03
N LEU A 167 -1.66 20.05 -16.00
CA LEU A 167 -1.30 18.87 -15.20
C LEU A 167 -1.47 17.56 -15.97
N ILE A 168 -2.47 17.48 -16.84
CA ILE A 168 -2.72 16.30 -17.68
C ILE A 168 -1.59 16.16 -18.69
N GLU A 169 -1.20 17.23 -19.35
CA GLU A 169 -0.08 17.26 -20.28
C GLU A 169 1.22 16.92 -19.57
N GLU A 170 1.51 17.55 -18.44
CA GLU A 170 2.69 17.26 -17.61
C GLU A 170 2.76 15.76 -17.27
N ARG A 171 1.68 15.17 -16.78
CA ARG A 171 1.67 13.75 -16.43
C ARG A 171 1.76 12.84 -17.64
N GLY A 172 1.11 13.20 -18.73
CA GLY A 172 1.22 12.49 -20.00
C GLY A 172 2.67 12.47 -20.49
N MET A 173 3.34 13.62 -20.49
CA MET A 173 4.75 13.75 -20.91
C MET A 173 5.70 13.10 -19.90
N TYR A 174 5.50 13.32 -18.61
CA TYR A 174 6.38 12.80 -17.56
C TYR A 174 6.38 11.28 -17.52
N ASP A 175 5.21 10.67 -17.70
CA ASP A 175 5.02 9.22 -17.63
C ASP A 175 5.14 8.55 -19.02
N ALA A 176 5.37 9.33 -20.08
CA ALA A 176 5.63 8.81 -21.42
C ALA A 176 7.02 8.17 -21.51
N SER A 177 7.13 7.04 -22.20
CA SER A 177 8.43 6.47 -22.54
C SER A 177 9.13 7.33 -23.59
N SER A 178 10.45 7.18 -23.73
CA SER A 178 11.19 7.84 -24.81
C SER A 178 10.63 7.48 -26.19
N GLN A 179 10.04 6.29 -26.33
CA GLN A 179 9.39 5.85 -27.55
C GLN A 179 8.06 6.59 -27.78
N ASP A 180 7.25 6.79 -26.73
CA ASP A 180 6.00 7.56 -26.82
C ASP A 180 6.27 9.00 -27.23
N ILE A 181 7.31 9.63 -26.68
CA ILE A 181 7.75 10.97 -27.03
C ILE A 181 8.19 11.03 -28.50
N ALA A 182 8.95 10.03 -28.95
CA ALA A 182 9.41 9.97 -30.34
C ALA A 182 8.24 9.78 -31.33
N VAL A 183 7.25 8.93 -30.96
CA VAL A 183 6.02 8.74 -31.75
C VAL A 183 5.21 10.03 -31.76
N ALA A 184 4.98 10.67 -30.63
CA ALA A 184 4.27 11.95 -30.56
C ALA A 184 4.94 13.01 -31.42
N SER A 185 6.27 13.15 -31.34
CA SER A 185 7.05 14.11 -32.14
C SER A 185 6.98 13.84 -33.66
N SER A 186 6.69 12.60 -34.06
CA SER A 186 6.57 12.19 -35.47
C SER A 186 5.14 12.31 -36.02
N THR A 187 4.17 12.63 -35.21
CA THR A 187 2.76 12.72 -35.61
C THR A 187 2.30 14.16 -35.82
N ALA A 188 1.29 14.35 -36.63
CA ALA A 188 0.67 15.66 -36.85
C ALA A 188 0.00 16.25 -35.60
N ARG A 189 -0.37 15.38 -34.60
CA ARG A 189 -0.96 15.81 -33.35
C ARG A 189 0.05 16.23 -32.30
N GLY A 190 1.32 15.81 -32.45
CA GLY A 190 2.39 16.23 -31.55
C GLY A 190 2.07 16.03 -30.05
N ASP A 191 2.27 17.08 -29.26
CA ASP A 191 2.07 17.04 -27.79
C ASP A 191 0.62 16.76 -27.38
N ALA A 192 -0.37 17.02 -28.26
CA ALA A 192 -1.77 16.70 -27.97
C ALA A 192 -2.01 15.19 -27.77
N MET A 193 -1.18 14.32 -28.38
CA MET A 193 -1.22 12.88 -28.08
C MET A 193 -0.80 12.56 -26.65
N LEU A 194 0.14 13.32 -26.12
CA LEU A 194 0.59 13.15 -24.73
C LEU A 194 -0.45 13.64 -23.74
N ALA A 195 -1.19 14.70 -24.11
CA ALA A 195 -2.35 15.15 -23.31
C ALA A 195 -3.46 14.10 -23.29
N ASP A 196 -3.83 13.53 -24.43
CA ASP A 196 -4.80 12.41 -24.50
C ASP A 196 -4.34 11.23 -23.61
N ALA A 197 -3.05 10.91 -23.71
CA ALA A 197 -2.43 9.89 -22.88
C ALA A 197 -2.48 10.23 -21.37
N GLY A 198 -2.36 11.50 -21.01
CA GLY A 198 -2.53 11.98 -19.64
C GLY A 198 -3.96 11.84 -19.13
N GLU A 199 -4.96 12.15 -19.96
CA GLU A 199 -6.38 12.00 -19.60
C GLU A 199 -6.74 10.52 -19.34
N GLU A 200 -6.12 9.58 -20.05
CA GLU A 200 -6.26 8.14 -19.77
C GLU A 200 -5.77 7.72 -18.37
N LEU A 201 -4.97 8.55 -17.69
CA LEU A 201 -4.54 8.30 -16.31
C LEU A 201 -5.60 8.71 -15.29
N LEU A 202 -6.56 9.56 -15.66
CA LEU A 202 -7.57 10.10 -14.75
C LEU A 202 -8.40 9.00 -14.08
N PRO A 203 -8.95 7.99 -14.79
CA PRO A 203 -9.67 6.89 -14.16
C PRO A 203 -8.79 6.02 -13.24
N ASN A 204 -7.46 6.12 -13.34
CA ASN A 204 -6.54 5.44 -12.43
C ASN A 204 -6.17 6.34 -11.22
N THR A 205 -7.10 7.15 -10.77
CA THR A 205 -6.96 7.96 -9.56
C THR A 205 -7.68 7.31 -8.41
N PHE A 206 -6.93 7.10 -7.33
CA PHE A 206 -7.41 6.40 -6.14
C PHE A 206 -7.39 7.30 -4.91
N VAL A 207 -8.30 6.99 -3.99
CA VAL A 207 -8.26 7.54 -2.63
C VAL A 207 -8.13 6.37 -1.66
N VAL A 208 -7.16 6.45 -0.76
CA VAL A 208 -7.01 5.48 0.32
C VAL A 208 -7.30 6.17 1.65
N VAL A 209 -8.33 5.69 2.33
CA VAL A 209 -8.73 6.20 3.66
C VAL A 209 -8.29 5.20 4.71
N ASN A 210 -7.37 5.63 5.58
CA ASN A 210 -6.78 4.82 6.63
C ASN A 210 -7.51 5.04 7.96
N TYR A 211 -7.74 3.98 8.70
CA TYR A 211 -8.19 4.03 10.07
C TYR A 211 -7.25 3.20 10.94
N SER A 212 -6.48 3.87 11.78
CA SER A 212 -5.45 3.24 12.60
C SER A 212 -5.80 3.28 14.07
N LYS A 213 -5.62 2.16 14.77
CA LYS A 213 -5.86 2.00 16.21
C LYS A 213 -4.58 1.53 16.89
N PHE A 214 -4.28 2.17 18.01
CA PHE A 214 -3.28 1.70 18.95
C PHE A 214 -3.95 0.83 20.01
N VAL A 215 -3.46 -0.40 20.21
CA VAL A 215 -4.12 -1.39 21.07
C VAL A 215 -3.06 -2.09 21.92
N SER A 216 -3.33 -2.24 23.24
CA SER A 216 -2.51 -3.09 24.10
C SER A 216 -2.54 -4.56 23.63
N ASN A 217 -1.37 -5.20 23.65
CA ASN A 217 -1.24 -6.60 23.24
C ASN A 217 -1.77 -7.59 24.28
N GLU A 218 -1.83 -7.22 25.55
CA GLU A 218 -2.17 -8.14 26.65
C GLU A 218 -3.50 -8.89 26.43
N PRO A 219 -4.63 -8.23 26.09
CA PRO A 219 -5.89 -8.94 25.86
C PRO A 219 -5.81 -9.91 24.67
N ILE A 220 -5.03 -9.56 23.66
CA ILE A 220 -4.86 -10.37 22.44
C ILE A 220 -3.94 -11.56 22.75
N ALA A 221 -2.82 -11.30 23.42
CA ALA A 221 -1.87 -12.31 23.84
C ALA A 221 -2.52 -13.35 24.75
N LEU A 222 -3.34 -12.90 25.71
CA LEU A 222 -4.10 -13.77 26.60
C LEU A 222 -5.14 -14.63 25.84
N ALA A 223 -5.83 -14.04 24.88
CA ALA A 223 -6.79 -14.79 24.06
C ALA A 223 -6.11 -15.85 23.20
N ILE A 224 -4.93 -15.55 22.63
CA ILE A 224 -4.13 -16.52 21.87
C ILE A 224 -3.65 -17.65 22.78
N LYS A 225 -3.10 -17.34 23.95
CA LYS A 225 -2.68 -18.32 24.95
C LYS A 225 -3.82 -19.27 25.32
N ASN A 226 -4.98 -18.72 25.72
CA ASN A 226 -6.13 -19.52 26.11
C ASN A 226 -6.66 -20.41 24.99
N SER A 227 -6.65 -19.90 23.74
CA SER A 227 -7.05 -20.70 22.57
C SER A 227 -6.07 -21.82 22.29
N THR A 228 -4.76 -21.55 22.43
CA THR A 228 -3.72 -22.58 22.24
C THR A 228 -3.85 -23.65 23.31
N TYR A 229 -4.10 -23.29 24.57
CA TYR A 229 -4.34 -24.25 25.65
C TYR A 229 -5.58 -25.11 25.40
N ALA A 230 -6.68 -24.53 24.94
CA ALA A 230 -7.89 -25.27 24.59
C ALA A 230 -7.63 -26.29 23.45
N LEU A 231 -6.82 -25.92 22.45
CA LEU A 231 -6.42 -26.83 21.39
C LEU A 231 -5.42 -27.90 21.87
N ALA A 232 -4.46 -27.52 22.72
CA ALA A 232 -3.48 -28.43 23.29
C ALA A 232 -4.15 -29.50 24.17
N ALA A 233 -5.22 -29.15 24.90
CA ALA A 233 -6.00 -30.09 25.72
C ALA A 233 -6.59 -31.26 24.92
N THR A 234 -6.75 -31.12 23.60
CA THR A 234 -7.24 -32.19 22.69
C THR A 234 -6.15 -33.11 22.17
N LYS A 235 -4.87 -32.90 22.55
CA LYS A 235 -3.71 -33.62 22.03
C LYS A 235 -3.07 -34.56 23.08
N PRO A 236 -2.31 -35.58 22.67
CA PRO A 236 -1.57 -36.44 23.60
C PRO A 236 -0.58 -35.68 24.49
N GLY A 237 -0.33 -36.17 25.71
CA GLY A 237 0.36 -35.47 26.79
C GLY A 237 1.64 -34.71 26.42
N ALA A 238 2.58 -35.34 25.72
CA ALA A 238 3.84 -34.68 25.35
C ALA A 238 3.63 -33.46 24.40
N PHE A 239 2.73 -33.56 23.44
CA PHE A 239 2.37 -32.45 22.56
C PHE A 239 1.64 -31.34 23.28
N LYS A 240 0.80 -31.67 24.26
CA LYS A 240 0.10 -30.72 25.11
C LYS A 240 1.10 -29.83 25.85
N GLU A 241 2.04 -30.43 26.57
CA GLU A 241 3.04 -29.70 27.36
C GLU A 241 3.92 -28.76 26.48
N ILE A 242 4.32 -29.22 25.31
CA ILE A 242 5.11 -28.42 24.37
C ILE A 242 4.31 -27.21 23.88
N ALA A 243 3.04 -27.41 23.50
CA ALA A 243 2.18 -26.36 23.01
C ALA A 243 1.84 -25.32 24.11
N GLU A 244 1.58 -25.79 25.34
CA GLU A 244 1.32 -24.91 26.50
C GLU A 244 2.56 -24.09 26.85
N LYS A 245 3.75 -24.68 26.91
CA LYS A 245 5.02 -23.96 27.14
C LYS A 245 5.30 -22.94 26.03
N ALA A 246 5.07 -23.29 24.78
CA ALA A 246 5.24 -22.35 23.66
C ALA A 246 4.26 -21.16 23.77
N ALA A 247 3.00 -21.42 24.15
CA ALA A 247 1.99 -20.38 24.37
C ALA A 247 2.35 -19.46 25.55
N ASP A 248 2.93 -20.00 26.63
CA ASP A 248 3.41 -19.21 27.77
C ASP A 248 4.59 -18.30 27.39
N VAL A 249 5.56 -18.83 26.67
CA VAL A 249 6.70 -18.06 26.18
C VAL A 249 6.23 -16.93 25.26
N LEU A 250 5.32 -17.21 24.34
CA LEU A 250 4.76 -16.21 23.43
C LEU A 250 3.98 -15.13 24.21
N TYR A 251 3.12 -15.54 25.14
CA TYR A 251 2.37 -14.63 25.99
C TYR A 251 3.31 -13.68 26.76
N ASN A 252 4.33 -14.23 27.43
CA ASN A 252 5.27 -13.42 28.21
C ASN A 252 6.11 -12.47 27.35
N LYS A 253 6.38 -12.81 26.08
CA LYS A 253 7.08 -11.92 25.14
C LYS A 253 6.21 -10.82 24.56
N THR A 254 4.89 -11.00 24.52
CA THR A 254 4.01 -10.11 23.77
C THR A 254 3.03 -9.32 24.65
N LYS A 255 2.76 -9.77 25.89
CA LYS A 255 1.75 -9.16 26.77
C LYS A 255 2.02 -7.69 27.10
N ASP A 256 3.29 -7.34 27.29
CA ASP A 256 3.71 -5.99 27.71
C ASP A 256 3.89 -5.05 26.51
N GLY A 257 3.53 -5.48 25.30
CA GLY A 257 3.65 -4.70 24.08
C GLY A 257 2.33 -4.12 23.59
N TYR A 258 2.41 -3.50 22.43
CA TYR A 258 1.29 -2.86 21.76
C TYR A 258 1.21 -3.29 20.30
N SER A 259 0.09 -3.01 19.66
CA SER A 259 -0.11 -3.21 18.22
C SER A 259 -0.73 -1.98 17.59
N VAL A 260 -0.30 -1.65 16.39
CA VAL A 260 -1.01 -0.73 15.51
C VAL A 260 -1.80 -1.54 14.49
N TRP A 261 -3.10 -1.33 14.45
CA TRP A 261 -4.03 -1.96 13.53
C TRP A 261 -4.52 -0.93 12.54
N THR A 262 -4.27 -1.14 11.27
CA THR A 262 -4.74 -0.24 10.21
C THR A 262 -5.73 -0.96 9.31
N THR A 263 -6.89 -0.35 9.10
CA THR A 263 -7.84 -0.68 8.04
C THR A 263 -7.74 0.40 6.98
N ALA A 264 -7.52 0.03 5.73
CA ALA A 264 -7.46 0.97 4.62
C ALA A 264 -8.55 0.66 3.60
N TYR A 265 -9.39 1.64 3.32
CA TYR A 265 -10.47 1.62 2.32
C TYR A 265 -9.93 2.20 1.03
N LEU A 266 -10.10 1.47 -0.06
CA LEU A 266 -9.65 1.86 -1.38
C LEU A 266 -10.85 2.30 -2.24
N TYR A 267 -10.79 3.55 -2.68
CA TYR A 267 -11.74 4.14 -3.60
C TYR A 267 -11.08 4.48 -4.93
N GLN A 268 -11.87 4.51 -5.99
CA GLN A 268 -11.45 4.93 -7.33
C GLN A 268 -12.39 6.02 -7.83
N ILE A 269 -11.86 7.03 -8.51
CA ILE A 269 -12.67 8.03 -9.18
C ILE A 269 -13.46 7.38 -10.33
N ASN A 270 -14.76 7.66 -10.40
CA ASN A 270 -15.56 7.25 -11.53
C ASN A 270 -15.44 8.29 -12.66
N TRP A 271 -14.50 8.02 -13.56
CA TRP A 271 -14.30 8.78 -14.78
C TRP A 271 -14.42 7.85 -15.99
N ASN A 272 -15.37 8.15 -16.86
CA ASN A 272 -15.65 7.38 -18.07
C ASN A 272 -16.12 8.32 -19.18
N ASP A 273 -16.34 7.80 -20.37
CA ASP A 273 -16.74 8.59 -21.56
C ASP A 273 -17.98 9.45 -21.30
N SER A 274 -18.98 8.92 -20.60
CA SER A 274 -20.18 9.67 -20.22
C SER A 274 -19.87 10.82 -19.27
N THR A 275 -19.07 10.56 -18.24
CA THR A 275 -18.68 11.58 -17.25
C THR A 275 -17.83 12.66 -17.91
N SER A 276 -16.88 12.26 -18.77
CA SER A 276 -16.05 13.15 -19.56
C SER A 276 -16.89 14.04 -20.48
N ALA A 277 -17.81 13.46 -21.25
CA ALA A 277 -18.69 14.22 -22.14
C ALA A 277 -19.52 15.27 -21.38
N VAL A 278 -20.12 14.91 -20.24
CA VAL A 278 -20.89 15.86 -19.41
C VAL A 278 -19.99 16.94 -18.82
N PHE A 279 -18.76 16.59 -18.40
CA PHE A 279 -17.80 17.55 -17.88
C PHE A 279 -17.46 18.61 -18.92
N TYR A 280 -17.06 18.21 -20.11
CA TYR A 280 -16.69 19.16 -21.17
C TYR A 280 -17.89 19.99 -21.64
N GLN A 281 -19.06 19.43 -21.71
CA GLN A 281 -20.26 20.18 -22.13
C GLN A 281 -20.75 21.17 -21.09
N ASN A 282 -20.84 20.76 -19.81
CA ASN A 282 -21.58 21.50 -18.80
C ASN A 282 -20.69 22.29 -17.81
N TYR A 283 -19.42 21.89 -17.64
CA TYR A 283 -18.56 22.49 -16.63
C TYR A 283 -17.31 23.12 -17.21
N TRP A 284 -16.78 22.59 -18.31
CA TRP A 284 -15.56 23.12 -18.92
C TRP A 284 -15.73 24.57 -19.34
N MET A 285 -14.76 25.40 -18.95
CA MET A 285 -14.55 26.75 -19.42
C MET A 285 -13.06 27.10 -19.27
N ASP A 286 -12.55 27.86 -20.20
CA ASP A 286 -11.20 28.45 -20.15
C ASP A 286 -11.24 29.91 -19.73
N ASP A 287 -10.08 30.53 -19.56
CA ASP A 287 -9.96 31.94 -19.14
C ASP A 287 -10.56 32.94 -20.13
N SER A 288 -10.79 32.55 -21.39
CA SER A 288 -11.33 33.47 -22.41
C SER A 288 -12.80 33.77 -22.22
N LYS A 289 -13.53 32.85 -21.56
CA LYS A 289 -14.97 32.95 -21.35
C LYS A 289 -15.39 32.35 -20.02
N ILE A 290 -15.35 33.14 -18.97
CA ILE A 290 -15.81 32.73 -17.65
C ILE A 290 -17.33 32.77 -17.56
N ASP A 291 -17.92 31.65 -17.12
CA ASP A 291 -19.36 31.50 -16.89
C ASP A 291 -19.61 31.16 -15.40
N PRO A 292 -20.17 32.13 -14.63
CA PRO A 292 -20.46 31.89 -13.23
C PRO A 292 -21.44 30.76 -12.97
N ALA A 293 -22.37 30.49 -13.90
CA ALA A 293 -23.30 29.36 -13.76
C ALA A 293 -22.61 28.01 -13.88
N LYS A 294 -21.66 27.88 -14.80
CA LYS A 294 -20.83 26.68 -14.91
C LYS A 294 -19.95 26.50 -13.68
N LYS A 295 -19.39 27.60 -13.13
CA LYS A 295 -18.60 27.56 -11.89
C LYS A 295 -19.42 26.99 -10.73
N GLU A 296 -20.61 27.54 -10.51
CA GLU A 296 -21.52 27.13 -9.43
C GLU A 296 -22.02 25.68 -9.66
N ALA A 297 -22.35 25.32 -10.88
CA ALA A 297 -22.78 23.97 -11.25
C ALA A 297 -21.69 22.92 -10.93
N PHE A 298 -20.42 23.22 -11.20
CA PHE A 298 -19.31 22.32 -10.84
C PHE A 298 -19.13 22.21 -9.32
N GLU A 299 -19.21 23.32 -8.59
CA GLU A 299 -19.01 23.35 -7.14
C GLU A 299 -20.09 22.59 -6.37
N LYS A 300 -21.33 22.71 -6.81
CA LYS A 300 -22.50 22.08 -6.17
C LYS A 300 -22.85 20.71 -6.76
N GLY A 301 -22.39 20.41 -7.98
CA GLY A 301 -22.76 19.21 -8.73
C GLY A 301 -22.30 17.91 -8.08
N ASP A 302 -23.02 16.84 -8.38
CA ASP A 302 -22.79 15.47 -7.88
C ASP A 302 -22.41 14.50 -9.00
N LEU A 303 -21.91 15.02 -10.14
CA LEU A 303 -21.50 14.20 -11.26
C LEU A 303 -20.37 13.25 -10.90
N PHE A 304 -19.37 13.76 -10.21
CA PHE A 304 -18.17 13.00 -9.89
C PHE A 304 -18.35 12.22 -8.58
N LYS A 305 -17.95 10.96 -8.62
CA LYS A 305 -18.10 10.04 -7.50
C LYS A 305 -16.82 9.25 -7.26
N LEU A 306 -16.63 8.88 -6.02
CA LEU A 306 -15.63 7.91 -5.59
C LEU A 306 -16.33 6.59 -5.32
N GLU A 307 -15.90 5.52 -5.98
CA GLU A 307 -16.46 4.18 -5.85
C GLU A 307 -15.57 3.32 -4.97
N LEU A 308 -16.15 2.67 -3.96
CA LEU A 308 -15.44 1.75 -3.09
C LEU A 308 -15.06 0.48 -3.85
N LEU A 309 -13.77 0.20 -4.00
CA LEU A 309 -13.28 -1.08 -4.50
C LEU A 309 -13.24 -2.14 -3.40
N GLY A 310 -13.02 -1.72 -2.15
CA GLY A 310 -13.00 -2.56 -0.98
C GLY A 310 -11.96 -2.10 0.05
N PHE A 311 -11.67 -2.96 1.01
CA PHE A 311 -10.71 -2.64 2.06
C PHE A 311 -9.79 -3.81 2.41
N GLN A 312 -8.68 -3.49 3.06
CA GLN A 312 -7.75 -4.45 3.66
C GLN A 312 -7.39 -4.05 5.09
N LYS A 313 -6.89 -5.01 5.85
CA LYS A 313 -6.47 -4.81 7.24
C LYS A 313 -5.06 -5.35 7.44
N ALA A 314 -4.26 -4.59 8.16
CA ALA A 314 -2.95 -5.02 8.63
C ALA A 314 -2.80 -4.71 10.12
N SER A 315 -1.91 -5.43 10.78
CA SER A 315 -1.53 -5.14 12.15
C SER A 315 -0.04 -5.39 12.32
N ILE A 316 0.61 -4.51 13.04
CA ILE A 316 2.01 -4.64 13.42
C ILE A 316 2.06 -4.81 14.92
N LEU A 317 2.60 -5.95 15.34
CA LEU A 317 2.86 -6.27 16.73
C LEU A 317 4.18 -5.65 17.14
N ILE A 318 4.17 -4.90 18.22
CA ILE A 318 5.36 -4.40 18.87
C ILE A 318 5.58 -5.32 20.07
N SER A 319 6.45 -6.30 19.92
CA SER A 319 6.87 -7.17 21.02
C SER A 319 7.80 -6.40 21.94
N GLY A 320 7.61 -6.61 23.22
CA GLY A 320 8.20 -6.00 24.40
C GLY A 320 9.44 -5.18 24.19
N LEU A 321 9.35 -3.97 24.65
CA LEU A 321 10.43 -3.02 24.70
C LEU A 321 11.54 -3.62 25.55
N GLY A 322 12.68 -3.90 24.93
CA GLY A 322 13.90 -4.12 25.70
C GLY A 322 14.12 -2.94 26.65
N ALA A 323 14.88 -3.11 27.70
CA ALA A 323 15.12 -2.11 28.74
C ALA A 323 15.61 -0.73 28.24
N ASN A 324 15.79 -0.57 26.94
CA ASN A 324 16.22 0.65 26.24
C ASN A 324 15.11 1.38 25.47
N ALA A 325 13.85 1.00 25.63
CA ALA A 325 12.75 1.73 25.01
C ALA A 325 12.56 3.10 25.64
N LYS A 326 13.43 4.00 25.29
CA LYS A 326 13.43 5.38 25.79
C LYS A 326 12.41 6.29 25.11
N ASP A 327 11.79 5.84 24.02
CA ASP A 327 10.90 6.71 23.23
C ASP A 327 9.67 5.94 22.72
N GLU A 328 8.58 6.00 23.50
CA GLU A 328 7.29 5.42 23.15
C GLU A 328 6.75 6.02 21.85
N ASP A 329 6.94 7.31 21.63
CA ASP A 329 6.47 8.02 20.43
C ASP A 329 7.14 7.47 19.17
N MET A 330 8.45 7.22 19.22
CA MET A 330 9.19 6.65 18.09
C MET A 330 8.70 5.24 17.75
N ILE A 331 8.37 4.44 18.76
CA ILE A 331 7.87 3.08 18.56
C ILE A 331 6.51 3.11 17.89
N ILE A 332 5.60 3.97 18.37
CA ILE A 332 4.27 4.14 17.77
C ILE A 332 4.41 4.67 16.35
N LYS A 333 5.31 5.63 16.11
CA LYS A 333 5.63 6.16 14.79
C LYS A 333 6.05 5.04 13.83
N ASN A 334 7.04 4.23 14.21
CA ASN A 334 7.54 3.13 13.39
C ASN A 334 6.46 2.06 13.13
N ALA A 335 5.69 1.71 14.15
CA ALA A 335 4.60 0.74 14.01
C ALA A 335 3.49 1.26 13.07
N THR A 336 3.17 2.55 13.16
CA THR A 336 2.18 3.19 12.29
C THR A 336 2.64 3.16 10.82
N LEU A 337 3.87 3.58 10.53
CA LEU A 337 4.43 3.53 9.17
C LEU A 337 4.44 2.11 8.61
N LYS A 338 4.93 1.14 9.38
CA LYS A 338 4.92 -0.27 8.99
C LYS A 338 3.51 -0.83 8.74
N SER A 339 2.55 -0.42 9.56
CA SER A 339 1.16 -0.86 9.42
C SER A 339 0.52 -0.29 8.15
N ILE A 340 0.82 0.96 7.81
CA ILE A 340 0.40 1.60 6.55
C ILE A 340 1.04 0.87 5.37
N ASP A 341 2.35 0.66 5.35
CA ASP A 341 3.03 -0.06 4.28
C ASP A 341 2.45 -1.47 4.09
N ALA A 342 2.21 -2.18 5.20
CA ALA A 342 1.66 -3.53 5.15
C ALA A 342 0.22 -3.57 4.59
N VAL A 343 -0.62 -2.60 4.93
CA VAL A 343 -1.99 -2.57 4.41
C VAL A 343 -2.02 -2.16 2.94
N TYR A 344 -1.13 -1.24 2.51
CA TYR A 344 -1.00 -0.87 1.09
C TYR A 344 -0.52 -2.05 0.24
N ALA A 345 0.48 -2.81 0.72
CA ALA A 345 0.89 -4.05 0.07
C ALA A 345 -0.29 -5.03 -0.12
N LYS A 346 -1.12 -5.19 0.90
CA LYS A 346 -2.34 -6.03 0.81
C LYS A 346 -3.38 -5.48 -0.16
N LEU A 347 -3.56 -4.16 -0.23
CA LEU A 347 -4.44 -3.53 -1.23
C LEU A 347 -3.94 -3.81 -2.65
N GLN A 348 -2.65 -3.65 -2.92
CA GLN A 348 -2.06 -3.94 -4.23
C GLN A 348 -2.22 -5.42 -4.61
N ARG A 349 -1.97 -6.34 -3.69
CA ARG A 349 -2.18 -7.76 -3.94
C ARG A 349 -3.64 -8.11 -4.23
N LYS A 350 -4.58 -7.50 -3.53
CA LYS A 350 -6.01 -7.82 -3.64
C LYS A 350 -6.68 -7.19 -4.86
N PHE A 351 -6.36 -5.92 -5.17
CA PHE A 351 -7.06 -5.13 -6.17
C PHE A 351 -6.17 -4.88 -7.39
N GLU A 352 -6.46 -5.57 -8.50
CA GLU A 352 -5.66 -5.50 -9.73
C GLU A 352 -5.51 -4.08 -10.26
N LYS A 353 -6.57 -3.27 -10.21
CA LYS A 353 -6.55 -1.87 -10.65
C LYS A 353 -5.56 -1.01 -9.85
N PHE A 354 -5.32 -1.36 -8.59
CA PHE A 354 -4.41 -0.65 -7.69
C PHE A 354 -2.96 -1.16 -7.76
N ARG A 355 -2.70 -2.24 -8.47
CA ARG A 355 -1.33 -2.77 -8.63
C ARG A 355 -0.45 -1.80 -9.39
N THR A 356 0.73 -1.57 -8.85
CA THR A 356 1.73 -0.75 -9.52
C THR A 356 2.31 -1.50 -10.73
N LYS A 357 2.60 -0.75 -11.79
CA LYS A 357 3.46 -1.19 -12.88
C LYS A 357 4.84 -0.60 -12.65
N THR A 358 5.88 -1.41 -12.74
CA THR A 358 7.25 -0.96 -12.47
C THR A 358 8.14 -1.35 -13.65
N PRO A 359 9.02 -0.46 -14.13
CA PRO A 359 9.91 -0.80 -15.22
C PRO A 359 10.99 -1.78 -14.78
N LEU A 360 11.37 -2.69 -15.68
CA LEU A 360 12.61 -3.44 -15.57
C LEU A 360 13.79 -2.46 -15.66
N THR A 361 14.64 -2.48 -14.65
CA THR A 361 15.84 -1.61 -14.60
C THR A 361 17.03 -2.26 -15.26
N SER A 362 17.08 -3.60 -15.28
CA SER A 362 18.11 -4.40 -15.92
C SER A 362 17.51 -5.71 -16.44
N VAL A 363 18.07 -6.25 -17.51
CA VAL A 363 17.72 -7.56 -18.07
C VAL A 363 18.92 -8.50 -18.14
N GLU A 364 20.13 -7.97 -18.27
CA GLU A 364 21.40 -8.68 -18.27
C GLU A 364 22.44 -7.90 -17.47
N PRO A 365 23.31 -8.53 -16.67
CA PRO A 365 23.36 -9.98 -16.38
C PRO A 365 22.27 -10.45 -15.41
N VAL A 366 21.49 -9.55 -14.82
CA VAL A 366 20.43 -9.84 -13.86
C VAL A 366 19.14 -9.17 -14.31
N LEU A 367 18.07 -9.96 -14.38
CA LEU A 367 16.73 -9.43 -14.61
C LEU A 367 16.21 -8.82 -13.32
N ALA A 368 16.05 -7.49 -13.27
CA ALA A 368 15.81 -6.74 -12.05
C ALA A 368 14.80 -5.61 -12.21
N ALA A 369 14.14 -5.27 -11.09
CA ALA A 369 13.29 -4.09 -10.98
C ALA A 369 13.37 -3.47 -9.57
N LYS A 370 13.14 -2.14 -9.48
CA LYS A 370 13.12 -1.41 -8.19
C LYS A 370 11.75 -1.51 -7.51
N ILE A 371 11.41 -2.73 -7.09
CA ILE A 371 10.30 -3.04 -6.19
C ILE A 371 10.80 -3.98 -5.12
N GLY A 372 10.15 -4.01 -3.96
CA GLY A 372 10.61 -4.81 -2.83
C GLY A 372 9.52 -5.16 -1.82
N LEU A 373 9.94 -5.36 -0.60
CA LEU A 373 9.06 -5.76 0.49
C LEU A 373 7.97 -4.70 0.80
N LYS A 374 8.22 -3.42 0.48
CA LYS A 374 7.25 -2.34 0.67
C LYS A 374 6.04 -2.50 -0.25
N GLU A 375 6.26 -2.98 -1.47
CA GLU A 375 5.21 -3.31 -2.43
C GLU A 375 4.63 -4.71 -2.21
N GLY A 376 5.01 -5.39 -1.14
CA GLY A 376 4.51 -6.70 -0.78
C GLY A 376 5.06 -7.84 -1.65
N VAL A 377 6.26 -7.67 -2.23
CA VAL A 377 6.92 -8.73 -3.00
C VAL A 377 7.28 -9.90 -2.09
N GLU A 378 6.95 -11.11 -2.52
CA GLU A 378 7.27 -12.35 -1.83
C GLU A 378 8.03 -13.32 -2.73
N ASN A 379 8.74 -14.27 -2.09
CA ASN A 379 9.46 -15.33 -2.81
C ASN A 379 8.51 -16.12 -3.72
N GLY A 380 8.85 -16.21 -4.99
CA GLY A 380 8.08 -16.97 -5.96
C GLY A 380 6.89 -16.24 -6.56
N ASP A 381 6.66 -14.99 -6.20
CA ASP A 381 5.64 -14.15 -6.86
C ASP A 381 5.90 -14.10 -8.36
N LYS A 382 4.81 -14.08 -9.12
CA LYS A 382 4.86 -14.02 -10.59
C LYS A 382 4.46 -12.63 -11.06
N TYR A 383 5.17 -12.18 -12.09
CA TYR A 383 4.92 -10.91 -12.75
C TYR A 383 4.80 -11.12 -14.25
N GLU A 384 3.80 -10.53 -14.86
CA GLU A 384 3.76 -10.42 -16.31
C GLU A 384 4.69 -9.29 -16.77
N VAL A 385 5.34 -9.51 -17.89
CA VAL A 385 6.14 -8.48 -18.56
C VAL A 385 5.30 -7.89 -19.67
N LEU A 386 5.17 -6.57 -19.66
CA LEU A 386 4.31 -5.80 -20.56
C LEU A 386 5.17 -4.93 -21.45
N GLU A 387 4.93 -5.05 -22.74
CA GLU A 387 5.42 -4.11 -23.74
C GLU A 387 4.35 -3.05 -23.97
N GLN A 388 4.75 -1.81 -23.81
CA GLN A 388 3.88 -0.67 -24.09
C GLN A 388 3.88 -0.41 -25.59
N THR A 389 2.71 -0.29 -26.18
CA THR A 389 2.50 0.03 -27.58
C THR A 389 1.48 1.16 -27.69
N VAL A 390 1.65 2.02 -28.68
CA VAL A 390 0.72 3.09 -28.99
C VAL A 390 0.01 2.74 -30.29
N ASP A 391 -1.31 2.81 -30.33
CA ASP A 391 -2.08 2.60 -31.55
C ASP A 391 -2.14 3.86 -32.43
N GLU A 392 -2.78 3.76 -33.60
CA GLU A 392 -2.88 4.85 -34.57
C GLU A 392 -3.65 6.08 -34.04
N LEU A 393 -4.45 5.89 -32.99
CA LEU A 393 -5.21 6.93 -32.31
C LEU A 393 -4.44 7.57 -31.14
N GLY A 394 -3.21 7.10 -30.88
CA GLY A 394 -2.39 7.57 -29.76
C GLY A 394 -2.72 6.89 -28.42
N LYS A 395 -3.61 5.89 -28.43
CA LYS A 395 -3.97 5.16 -27.23
C LYS A 395 -2.90 4.16 -26.85
N VAL A 396 -2.54 4.18 -25.58
CA VAL A 396 -1.55 3.25 -25.03
C VAL A 396 -2.16 1.91 -24.72
N ASN A 397 -1.55 0.88 -25.29
CA ASN A 397 -1.90 -0.50 -25.06
C ASN A 397 -0.74 -1.27 -24.45
N TYR A 398 -1.05 -2.30 -23.68
CA TYR A 398 -0.03 -3.14 -23.04
C TYR A 398 -0.13 -4.57 -23.57
N LYS A 399 0.91 -5.02 -24.26
CA LYS A 399 1.02 -6.38 -24.79
C LYS A 399 1.86 -7.24 -23.84
N ARG A 400 1.28 -8.32 -23.34
CA ARG A 400 2.02 -9.28 -22.51
C ARG A 400 3.06 -10.02 -23.36
N LYS A 401 4.34 -9.94 -22.96
CA LYS A 401 5.47 -10.63 -23.61
C LYS A 401 5.86 -11.92 -22.91
N GLY A 402 5.58 -12.04 -21.62
CA GLY A 402 5.90 -13.25 -20.87
C GLY A 402 5.62 -13.11 -19.39
N VAL A 403 6.15 -14.06 -18.63
CA VAL A 403 6.05 -14.11 -17.17
C VAL A 403 7.42 -14.34 -16.58
N ILE A 404 7.70 -13.58 -15.52
CA ILE A 404 8.92 -13.71 -14.70
C ILE A 404 8.52 -14.05 -13.27
N THR A 405 9.44 -14.64 -12.53
CA THR A 405 9.19 -15.08 -11.14
C THR A 405 10.28 -14.52 -10.24
N VAL A 406 9.90 -14.01 -9.08
CA VAL A 406 10.82 -13.50 -8.07
C VAL A 406 11.78 -14.60 -7.63
N GLU A 407 13.08 -14.32 -7.68
CA GLU A 407 14.11 -15.25 -7.19
C GLU A 407 14.11 -15.33 -5.67
N LYS A 408 14.27 -16.54 -5.16
CA LYS A 408 14.30 -16.81 -3.72
C LYS A 408 15.46 -16.03 -3.06
N ASN A 409 15.15 -15.35 -1.97
CA ASN A 409 16.11 -14.58 -1.15
C ASN A 409 16.81 -13.41 -1.89
N LYS A 410 16.27 -12.98 -3.03
CA LYS A 410 16.80 -11.83 -3.79
C LYS A 410 15.74 -10.73 -3.92
N ILE A 411 15.08 -10.42 -2.82
CA ILE A 411 14.08 -9.36 -2.72
C ILE A 411 14.70 -8.14 -2.05
N TRP A 412 14.53 -6.98 -2.65
CA TRP A 412 14.94 -5.72 -2.06
C TRP A 412 14.17 -5.44 -0.77
N ASN A 413 14.90 -5.23 0.32
CA ASN A 413 14.31 -4.73 1.55
C ASN A 413 14.26 -3.21 1.52
N ASN A 414 13.25 -2.67 0.88
CA ASN A 414 12.98 -1.24 0.79
C ASN A 414 12.02 -0.73 1.86
N LYS A 415 11.73 -1.54 2.88
CA LYS A 415 10.97 -1.08 4.04
C LYS A 415 11.81 -0.08 4.78
N PHE A 416 11.34 1.16 4.75
CA PHE A 416 11.99 2.22 5.48
C PHE A 416 11.64 2.11 6.97
N ALA A 417 12.65 1.91 7.78
CA ALA A 417 12.56 1.97 9.22
C ALA A 417 13.75 2.78 9.74
N PRO A 418 13.66 4.12 9.78
CA PRO A 418 14.69 4.94 10.39
C PRO A 418 14.90 4.49 11.84
N GLY A 419 16.12 4.10 12.18
CA GLY A 419 16.48 3.59 13.50
C GLY A 419 16.26 2.10 13.71
N GLU A 420 15.94 1.32 12.67
CA GLU A 420 15.93 -0.15 12.70
C GLU A 420 17.09 -0.76 11.93
N GLU A 421 18.10 0.00 11.61
CA GLU A 421 19.35 -0.55 11.13
C GLU A 421 19.85 -1.54 12.19
N PRO A 422 20.23 -2.78 11.81
CA PRO A 422 20.78 -3.71 12.76
C PRO A 422 21.99 -3.05 13.42
N VAL A 423 21.97 -2.99 14.74
CA VAL A 423 23.07 -2.46 15.54
C VAL A 423 23.82 -3.61 16.20
N ASP A 424 25.11 -3.45 16.37
CA ASP A 424 25.94 -4.35 17.16
C ASP A 424 25.61 -4.26 18.68
N GLU A 425 26.28 -5.07 19.50
CA GLU A 425 26.07 -5.06 20.95
C GLU A 425 26.38 -3.72 21.60
N GLU A 426 27.14 -2.85 20.90
CA GLU A 426 27.55 -1.52 21.35
C GLU A 426 26.61 -0.41 20.82
N GLY A 427 25.62 -0.76 19.99
CA GLY A 427 24.64 0.18 19.45
C GLY A 427 25.07 0.88 18.16
N ASN A 428 26.16 0.45 17.51
CA ASN A 428 26.62 1.01 16.24
C ASN A 428 25.90 0.33 15.07
N PRO A 429 25.57 1.06 13.98
CA PRO A 429 24.94 0.48 12.79
C PRO A 429 25.82 -0.61 12.17
N ILE A 430 25.30 -1.83 12.08
CA ILE A 430 25.94 -2.91 11.34
C ILE A 430 25.78 -2.63 9.85
N LYS A 431 26.86 -2.31 9.15
CA LYS A 431 26.87 -2.30 7.68
C LYS A 431 26.64 -3.73 7.19
N LEU A 432 25.42 -3.99 6.71
CA LEU A 432 25.14 -5.22 5.98
C LEU A 432 25.97 -5.20 4.69
N GLU A 433 26.84 -6.17 4.50
CA GLU A 433 27.75 -6.25 3.35
C GLU A 433 27.04 -6.36 1.99
N TYR A 434 25.74 -6.67 1.98
CA TYR A 434 24.94 -6.78 0.76
C TYR A 434 23.51 -6.28 1.00
N THR A 435 23.26 -4.99 0.80
CA THR A 435 21.89 -4.50 0.59
C THR A 435 21.57 -4.56 -0.90
N LEU A 436 20.66 -5.47 -1.29
CA LEU A 436 20.08 -5.42 -2.63
C LEU A 436 19.24 -4.13 -2.74
N ASP A 437 19.49 -3.32 -3.76
CA ASP A 437 18.70 -2.13 -4.09
C ASP A 437 17.67 -2.39 -5.21
N PHE A 438 17.46 -3.67 -5.53
CA PHE A 438 16.51 -4.19 -6.51
C PHE A 438 16.05 -5.61 -6.14
N THR A 439 14.93 -6.03 -6.68
CA THR A 439 14.49 -7.43 -6.64
C THR A 439 14.87 -8.12 -7.94
N SER A 440 15.46 -9.33 -7.81
CA SER A 440 15.83 -10.14 -8.95
C SER A 440 14.72 -11.09 -9.37
N PHE A 441 14.63 -11.32 -10.67
CA PHE A 441 13.66 -12.20 -11.30
C PHE A 441 14.34 -13.24 -12.16
N LYS A 442 13.64 -14.35 -12.40
CA LYS A 442 14.03 -15.38 -13.35
C LYS A 442 12.90 -15.66 -14.34
N GLY A 443 13.26 -16.09 -15.53
CA GLY A 443 12.34 -16.52 -16.57
C GLY A 443 12.23 -15.55 -17.73
N GLY A 444 11.84 -16.07 -18.88
CA GLY A 444 11.66 -15.33 -20.12
C GLY A 444 12.96 -14.98 -20.85
N LYS A 445 12.81 -14.50 -22.08
CA LYS A 445 13.88 -13.98 -22.94
C LYS A 445 13.31 -12.88 -23.83
N GLY A 446 14.20 -12.04 -24.38
CA GLY A 446 13.80 -10.97 -25.30
C GLY A 446 13.13 -9.78 -24.62
N TYR A 447 13.49 -9.55 -23.35
CA TYR A 447 13.10 -8.33 -22.64
C TYR A 447 14.20 -7.27 -22.79
N TYR A 448 13.81 -6.03 -22.56
CA TYR A 448 14.71 -4.88 -22.53
C TYR A 448 14.38 -3.97 -21.34
N PRO A 449 15.34 -3.18 -20.84
CA PRO A 449 15.09 -2.22 -19.78
C PRO A 449 13.98 -1.23 -20.17
N GLY A 450 13.08 -0.93 -19.24
CA GLY A 450 11.91 -0.08 -19.50
C GLY A 450 10.61 -0.84 -19.76
N MET A 451 10.65 -2.12 -20.14
CA MET A 451 9.43 -2.93 -20.15
C MET A 451 8.82 -2.96 -18.76
N LEU A 452 7.50 -2.83 -18.70
CA LEU A 452 6.79 -2.79 -17.42
C LEU A 452 6.52 -4.20 -16.89
N ILE A 453 6.61 -4.36 -15.58
CA ILE A 453 6.16 -5.57 -14.89
C ILE A 453 4.98 -5.25 -13.99
N ARG A 454 4.02 -6.17 -13.93
CA ARG A 454 2.85 -6.12 -13.05
C ARG A 454 2.65 -7.47 -12.40
N GLN A 455 2.42 -7.47 -11.08
CA GLN A 455 2.17 -8.71 -10.35
C GLN A 455 0.91 -9.41 -10.87
N ILE A 456 0.99 -10.73 -11.02
CA ILE A 456 -0.14 -11.61 -11.32
C ILE A 456 -0.31 -12.60 -10.17
N ASN A 457 -1.56 -13.01 -9.93
CA ASN A 457 -1.87 -13.98 -8.86
C ASN A 457 -1.51 -15.41 -9.30
#